data_ae7f85e78a66295707d185cb83224f1f
#
_entry.id   ae7f85e78a66295707d185cb83224f1f
#
_cell.length_a   1.000
_cell.length_b   1.000
_cell.length_c   1.000
_cell.angle_alpha   90.00
_cell.angle_beta   90.00
_cell.angle_gamma   90.00
#
_symmetry.space_group_name_H-M   'P 1'
#
loop_
_entity.id
_entity.type
_entity.pdbx_description
1 polymer ?
#
loop_
_entity_poly.entity_id
_entity_poly.type
_entity_poly.pdbx_seq_one_letter_code
_entity_poly.pdbx_strand_id
1 'polypeptide(L)'
;PELQRLAIQAQQTETELDFQRNQRAPGVDLSVMSAQDLGTGKDKLNREELYVGLNLDIPLQRRVATGRAQVAAANLQRLKWERQMLEDRIAAEVKDVFSALSAARQRVALTAQQRQAAQQLEQGERDRFELGESTVLFVNLRELAHGDAALMAAEAANSLFKAHADYQAVLGLDLINFP
;
A
#
# COMPACT_ATOMS: atom_id res chain seq x y z
N PRO A 1 4.16 1.78 -2.17
CA PRO A 1 3.96 3.23 -2.01
C PRO A 1 3.58 3.61 -0.57
N GLU A 2 2.71 2.87 0.10
CA GLU A 2 2.24 3.19 1.46
C GLU A 2 3.35 3.12 2.51
N LEU A 3 4.19 2.10 2.51
CA LEU A 3 5.36 2.00 3.39
C LEU A 3 6.36 3.13 3.15
N GLN A 4 6.54 3.54 1.92
CA GLN A 4 7.40 4.66 1.54
C GLN A 4 6.88 5.99 2.08
N ARG A 5 5.54 6.21 1.99
CA ARG A 5 4.88 7.37 2.59
C ARG A 5 5.10 7.43 4.10
N LEU A 6 4.90 6.31 4.82
CA LEU A 6 5.14 6.24 6.26
C LEU A 6 6.61 6.49 6.63
N ALA A 7 7.56 6.00 5.81
CA ALA A 7 8.97 6.25 6.02
C ALA A 7 9.30 7.75 5.92
N ILE A 8 8.76 8.44 4.90
CA ILE A 8 8.93 9.90 4.73
C ILE A 8 8.28 10.66 5.90
N GLN A 9 7.08 10.28 6.33
CA GLN A 9 6.42 10.89 7.50
C GLN A 9 7.23 10.69 8.80
N ALA A 10 7.82 9.51 8.98
CA ALA A 10 8.68 9.25 10.13
C ALA A 10 9.92 10.15 10.11
N GLN A 11 10.56 10.31 8.97
CA GLN A 11 11.72 11.20 8.80
C GLN A 11 11.36 12.67 9.05
N GLN A 12 10.20 13.14 8.58
CA GLN A 12 9.71 14.49 8.88
C GLN A 12 9.48 14.69 10.37
N THR A 13 8.86 13.70 11.03
CA THR A 13 8.60 13.77 12.48
C THR A 13 9.90 13.70 13.30
N GLU A 14 10.90 12.98 12.83
CA GLU A 14 12.25 12.94 13.45
C GLU A 14 12.93 14.30 13.36
N THR A 15 12.89 14.94 12.18
CA THR A 15 13.39 16.31 11.99
C THR A 15 12.68 17.30 12.91
N GLU A 16 11.36 17.17 13.05
CA GLU A 16 10.57 18.00 13.97
C GLU A 16 10.97 17.76 15.43
N LEU A 17 11.18 16.50 15.82
CA LEU A 17 11.65 16.16 17.16
C LEU A 17 13.00 16.81 17.47
N ASP A 18 13.95 16.77 16.54
CA ASP A 18 15.26 17.36 16.70
C ASP A 18 15.18 18.90 16.74
N PHE A 19 14.30 19.48 15.91
CA PHE A 19 14.01 20.92 15.99
C PHE A 19 13.47 21.32 17.36
N GLN A 20 12.49 20.60 17.88
CA GLN A 20 11.91 20.91 19.21
C GLN A 20 12.91 20.66 20.35
N ARG A 21 13.81 19.72 20.21
CA ARG A 21 14.93 19.52 21.14
C ARG A 21 15.89 20.69 21.11
N ASN A 22 16.22 21.19 19.92
CA ASN A 22 17.10 22.33 19.73
C ASN A 22 16.52 23.63 20.30
N GLN A 23 15.19 23.81 20.24
CA GLN A 23 14.48 24.94 20.87
C GLN A 23 14.65 25.04 22.41
N ARG A 24 15.27 24.04 23.03
CA ARG A 24 15.61 24.02 24.45
C ARG A 24 17.01 24.58 24.74
N ALA A 25 17.82 24.70 23.70
CA ALA A 25 19.15 25.29 23.78
C ALA A 25 19.08 26.82 23.76
N PRO A 26 20.06 27.52 24.35
CA PRO A 26 20.18 28.96 24.18
C PRO A 26 20.41 29.34 22.71
N GLY A 27 19.72 30.38 22.25
CA GLY A 27 19.95 31.01 20.95
C GLY A 27 21.08 32.03 21.07
N VAL A 28 21.99 32.06 20.09
CA VAL A 28 23.06 33.06 19.97
C VAL A 28 23.02 33.63 18.56
N ASP A 29 22.66 34.90 18.44
CA ASP A 29 22.58 35.59 17.16
C ASP A 29 23.67 36.68 17.10
N LEU A 30 24.45 36.62 16.06
CA LEU A 30 25.41 37.67 15.69
C LEU A 30 24.80 38.52 14.58
N SER A 31 24.52 39.79 14.85
CA SER A 31 24.08 40.76 13.86
C SER A 31 25.21 41.71 13.47
N VAL A 32 25.42 41.85 12.17
CA VAL A 32 26.34 42.83 11.61
C VAL A 32 25.52 43.68 10.63
N MET A 33 25.45 44.98 10.89
CA MET A 33 24.71 45.91 10.05
C MET A 33 25.64 47.07 9.67
N SER A 34 25.74 47.37 8.38
CA SER A 34 26.38 48.57 7.86
C SER A 34 25.30 49.52 7.37
N ALA A 35 25.31 50.75 7.82
CA ALA A 35 24.39 51.79 7.39
C ALA A 35 25.20 53.01 6.90
N GLN A 36 24.74 53.59 5.77
CA GLN A 36 25.30 54.84 5.22
C GLN A 36 24.14 55.76 4.89
N ASP A 37 24.12 56.92 5.48
CA ASP A 37 23.14 57.96 5.14
C ASP A 37 23.51 58.63 3.82
N LEU A 38 22.58 58.58 2.86
CA LEU A 38 22.74 59.23 1.55
C LEU A 38 21.78 60.42 1.49
N GLY A 39 22.29 61.63 1.38
CA GLY A 39 21.43 62.82 1.23
C GLY A 39 22.12 64.14 1.54
N THR A 40 21.39 65.25 1.38
CA THR A 40 21.86 66.65 1.64
C THR A 40 21.50 67.06 3.07
N GLY A 41 22.01 66.29 4.08
CA GLY A 41 21.78 66.58 5.50
C GLY A 41 22.97 67.35 6.13
N LYS A 42 22.92 67.53 7.46
CA LYS A 42 24.06 68.06 8.23
C LYS A 42 25.24 67.08 8.15
N ASP A 43 26.46 67.60 7.94
CA ASP A 43 27.73 66.84 7.78
C ASP A 43 27.97 65.78 8.87
N LYS A 44 27.31 65.87 10.01
CA LYS A 44 27.44 64.92 11.12
C LYS A 44 26.68 63.59 10.90
N LEU A 45 25.76 63.52 9.95
CA LEU A 45 24.97 62.32 9.65
C LEU A 45 25.48 61.54 8.42
N ASN A 46 26.47 62.09 7.73
CA ASN A 46 27.03 61.46 6.52
C ASN A 46 28.28 60.60 6.87
N ARG A 47 28.10 59.63 7.78
CA ARG A 47 29.16 58.69 8.20
C ARG A 47 28.69 57.26 7.91
N GLU A 48 29.64 56.44 7.53
CA GLU A 48 29.44 54.98 7.57
C GLU A 48 29.38 54.51 9.02
N GLU A 49 28.30 53.82 9.36
CA GLU A 49 28.09 53.23 10.67
C GLU A 49 28.12 51.72 10.56
N LEU A 50 28.96 51.06 11.37
CA LEU A 50 29.03 49.65 11.51
C LEU A 50 28.50 49.25 12.89
N TYR A 51 27.41 48.53 12.90
CA TYR A 51 26.86 47.94 14.13
C TYR A 51 27.20 46.46 14.21
N VAL A 52 27.76 46.01 15.31
CA VAL A 52 27.97 44.61 15.63
C VAL A 52 27.25 44.34 16.94
N GLY A 53 26.25 43.47 16.86
CA GLY A 53 25.43 43.07 18.01
C GLY A 53 25.51 41.58 18.27
N LEU A 54 25.59 41.18 19.52
CA LEU A 54 25.44 39.81 19.99
C LEU A 54 24.19 39.73 20.84
N ASN A 55 23.21 38.94 20.38
CA ASN A 55 22.00 38.67 21.11
C ASN A 55 22.04 37.25 21.68
N LEU A 56 21.86 37.12 22.98
CA LEU A 56 21.82 35.84 23.67
C LEU A 56 20.39 35.61 24.23
N ASP A 57 19.68 34.65 23.66
CA ASP A 57 18.35 34.27 24.11
C ASP A 57 18.43 32.97 24.92
N ILE A 58 18.15 33.04 26.20
CA ILE A 58 18.20 31.90 27.11
C ILE A 58 16.76 31.57 27.56
N PRO A 59 16.14 30.48 27.06
CA PRO A 59 14.80 30.09 27.46
C PRO A 59 14.81 29.58 28.91
N LEU A 60 14.40 30.40 29.85
CA LEU A 60 14.31 30.03 31.29
C LEU A 60 13.19 29.01 31.52
N GLN A 61 12.09 29.11 30.77
CA GLN A 61 10.96 28.20 30.85
C GLN A 61 10.92 27.26 29.63
N ARG A 62 11.49 26.07 29.77
CA ARG A 62 11.58 25.04 28.70
C ARG A 62 10.33 24.16 28.59
N ARG A 63 9.24 24.45 29.33
CA ARG A 63 8.05 23.58 29.40
C ARG A 63 7.38 23.39 28.05
N VAL A 64 7.24 24.45 27.24
CA VAL A 64 6.61 24.40 25.92
C VAL A 64 7.44 23.56 24.95
N ALA A 65 8.74 23.81 24.84
CA ALA A 65 9.64 23.05 23.97
C ALA A 65 9.73 21.58 24.42
N THR A 66 9.75 21.32 25.73
CA THR A 66 9.74 19.95 26.25
C THR A 66 8.45 19.24 25.91
N GLY A 67 7.29 19.88 26.09
CA GLY A 67 5.98 19.31 25.74
C GLY A 67 5.88 19.00 24.25
N ARG A 68 6.31 19.92 23.38
CA ARG A 68 6.34 19.69 21.92
C ARG A 68 7.28 18.55 21.53
N ALA A 69 8.46 18.46 22.13
CA ALA A 69 9.37 17.34 21.90
C ALA A 69 8.76 15.99 22.34
N GLN A 70 8.02 15.95 23.44
CA GLN A 70 7.30 14.75 23.88
C GLN A 70 6.20 14.36 22.88
N VAL A 71 5.43 15.33 22.37
CA VAL A 71 4.40 15.09 21.35
C VAL A 71 5.04 14.55 20.06
N ALA A 72 6.15 15.15 19.60
CA ALA A 72 6.86 14.67 18.40
C ALA A 72 7.42 13.24 18.62
N ALA A 73 7.97 12.94 19.81
CA ALA A 73 8.45 11.61 20.15
C ALA A 73 7.30 10.56 20.17
N ALA A 74 6.15 10.93 20.74
CA ALA A 74 4.97 10.06 20.75
C ALA A 74 4.43 9.81 19.33
N ASN A 75 4.40 10.85 18.48
CA ASN A 75 4.01 10.71 17.07
C ASN A 75 4.98 9.80 16.31
N LEU A 76 6.28 9.92 16.52
CA LEU A 76 7.27 9.04 15.91
C LEU A 76 7.06 7.58 16.34
N GLN A 77 6.77 7.35 17.61
CA GLN A 77 6.45 6.02 18.11
C GLN A 77 5.15 5.46 17.49
N ARG A 78 4.11 6.29 17.34
CA ARG A 78 2.87 5.92 16.65
C ARG A 78 3.14 5.50 15.20
N LEU A 79 3.93 6.28 14.45
CA LEU A 79 4.29 5.96 13.07
C LEU A 79 5.05 4.63 12.94
N LYS A 80 5.90 4.28 13.92
CA LYS A 80 6.58 2.97 13.96
C LYS A 80 5.59 1.82 14.09
N TRP A 81 4.58 1.96 14.95
CA TRP A 81 3.54 0.94 15.10
C TRP A 81 2.61 0.85 13.88
N GLU A 82 2.26 2.00 13.27
CA GLU A 82 1.50 2.04 12.02
C GLU A 82 2.24 1.33 10.88
N ARG A 83 3.55 1.54 10.80
CA ARG A 83 4.39 0.83 9.83
C ARG A 83 4.38 -0.68 10.05
N GLN A 84 4.58 -1.13 11.29
CA GLN A 84 4.56 -2.55 11.63
C GLN A 84 3.20 -3.18 11.28
N MET A 85 2.11 -2.52 11.66
CA MET A 85 0.76 -2.98 11.34
C MET A 85 0.51 -3.06 9.83
N LEU A 86 1.05 -2.12 9.05
CA LEU A 86 0.94 -2.14 7.60
C LEU A 86 1.77 -3.27 6.98
N GLU A 87 2.98 -3.53 7.47
CA GLU A 87 3.82 -4.65 7.05
C GLU A 87 3.11 -5.99 7.31
N ASP A 88 2.53 -6.17 8.51
CA ASP A 88 1.77 -7.37 8.87
C ASP A 88 0.51 -7.54 8.00
N ARG A 89 -0.20 -6.44 7.71
CA ARG A 89 -1.36 -6.45 6.79
C ARG A 89 -0.95 -6.90 5.39
N ILE A 90 0.08 -6.28 4.81
CA ILE A 90 0.56 -6.64 3.47
C ILE A 90 0.96 -8.12 3.43
N ALA A 91 1.65 -8.61 4.46
CA ALA A 91 2.04 -10.02 4.54
C ALA A 91 0.83 -10.96 4.60
N ALA A 92 -0.24 -10.58 5.31
CA ALA A 92 -1.49 -11.33 5.36
C ALA A 92 -2.20 -11.32 4.01
N GLU A 93 -2.38 -10.14 3.38
CA GLU A 93 -3.01 -9.99 2.08
C GLU A 93 -2.31 -10.82 0.99
N VAL A 94 -0.97 -10.81 0.95
CA VAL A 94 -0.19 -11.64 0.01
C VAL A 94 -0.46 -13.13 0.22
N LYS A 95 -0.52 -13.59 1.48
CA LYS A 95 -0.83 -15.00 1.79
C LYS A 95 -2.24 -15.38 1.36
N ASP A 96 -3.21 -14.51 1.59
CA ASP A 96 -4.61 -14.74 1.26
C ASP A 96 -4.82 -14.87 -0.25
N VAL A 97 -4.29 -13.93 -1.03
CA VAL A 97 -4.42 -13.98 -2.50
C VAL A 97 -3.64 -15.14 -3.11
N PHE A 98 -2.49 -15.52 -2.53
CA PHE A 98 -1.75 -16.71 -2.96
C PHE A 98 -2.54 -17.99 -2.70
N SER A 99 -3.18 -18.10 -1.53
CA SER A 99 -4.04 -19.22 -1.18
C SER A 99 -5.25 -19.31 -2.11
N ALA A 100 -5.92 -18.17 -2.38
CA ALA A 100 -7.05 -18.10 -3.30
C ALA A 100 -6.64 -18.51 -4.73
N LEU A 101 -5.49 -18.05 -5.21
CA LEU A 101 -4.95 -18.43 -6.53
C LEU A 101 -4.67 -19.93 -6.61
N SER A 102 -4.06 -20.50 -5.56
CA SER A 102 -3.79 -21.94 -5.48
C SER A 102 -5.08 -22.78 -5.52
N ALA A 103 -6.08 -22.36 -4.73
CA ALA A 103 -7.39 -23.02 -4.70
C ALA A 103 -8.12 -22.89 -6.05
N ALA A 104 -8.05 -21.73 -6.71
CA ALA A 104 -8.64 -21.54 -8.03
C ALA A 104 -7.98 -22.44 -9.10
N ARG A 105 -6.65 -22.59 -9.08
CA ARG A 105 -5.94 -23.55 -9.98
C ARG A 105 -6.40 -24.99 -9.76
N GLN A 106 -6.53 -25.43 -8.52
CA GLN A 106 -7.01 -26.77 -8.20
C GLN A 106 -8.45 -26.97 -8.67
N ARG A 107 -9.31 -25.97 -8.47
CA ARG A 107 -10.71 -26.01 -8.93
C ARG A 107 -10.80 -26.18 -10.45
N VAL A 108 -10.01 -25.46 -11.23
CA VAL A 108 -9.94 -25.61 -12.70
C VAL A 108 -9.58 -27.03 -13.09
N ALA A 109 -8.56 -27.62 -12.44
CA ALA A 109 -8.16 -29.00 -12.73
C ALA A 109 -9.28 -30.02 -12.42
N LEU A 110 -9.95 -29.85 -11.26
CA LEU A 110 -11.03 -30.73 -10.85
C LEU A 110 -12.27 -30.61 -11.74
N THR A 111 -12.69 -29.40 -12.10
CA THR A 111 -13.85 -29.17 -12.96
C THR A 111 -13.59 -29.62 -14.41
N ALA A 112 -12.33 -29.53 -14.89
CA ALA A 112 -11.96 -30.11 -16.18
C ALA A 112 -12.12 -31.64 -16.18
N GLN A 113 -11.67 -32.33 -15.12
CA GLN A 113 -11.85 -33.77 -14.95
C GLN A 113 -13.34 -34.13 -14.85
N GLN A 114 -14.12 -33.38 -14.07
CA GLN A 114 -15.55 -33.56 -13.95
C GLN A 114 -16.27 -33.43 -15.31
N ARG A 115 -15.95 -32.42 -16.10
CA ARG A 115 -16.50 -32.23 -17.44
C ARG A 115 -16.14 -33.41 -18.35
N GLN A 116 -14.89 -33.88 -18.33
CA GLN A 116 -14.47 -35.03 -19.12
C GLN A 116 -15.23 -36.31 -18.72
N ALA A 117 -15.40 -36.56 -17.41
CA ALA A 117 -16.15 -37.70 -16.94
C ALA A 117 -17.66 -37.62 -17.35
N ALA A 118 -18.27 -36.42 -17.23
CA ALA A 118 -19.65 -36.20 -17.66
C ALA A 118 -19.83 -36.44 -19.18
N GLN A 119 -18.86 -35.99 -20.00
CA GLN A 119 -18.84 -36.23 -21.45
C GLN A 119 -18.75 -37.73 -21.78
N GLN A 120 -17.91 -38.48 -21.07
CA GLN A 120 -17.78 -39.94 -21.26
C GLN A 120 -19.06 -40.67 -20.91
N LEU A 121 -19.74 -40.25 -19.81
CA LEU A 121 -21.01 -40.81 -19.39
C LEU A 121 -22.13 -40.50 -20.39
N GLU A 122 -22.17 -39.29 -20.95
CA GLU A 122 -23.10 -38.91 -22.01
C GLU A 122 -22.89 -39.79 -23.24
N GLN A 123 -21.65 -39.92 -23.70
CA GLN A 123 -21.36 -40.75 -24.88
C GLN A 123 -21.74 -42.21 -24.66
N GLY A 124 -21.36 -42.78 -23.50
CA GLY A 124 -21.76 -44.16 -23.18
C GLY A 124 -23.26 -44.39 -23.11
N GLU A 125 -24.03 -43.39 -22.65
CA GLU A 125 -25.50 -43.48 -22.63
C GLU A 125 -26.11 -43.37 -24.04
N ARG A 126 -25.53 -42.54 -24.92
CA ARG A 126 -25.90 -42.48 -26.35
C ARG A 126 -25.67 -43.82 -27.07
N ASP A 127 -24.48 -44.41 -26.85
CA ASP A 127 -24.12 -45.70 -27.42
C ASP A 127 -25.11 -46.79 -26.97
N ARG A 128 -25.52 -46.82 -25.69
CA ARG A 128 -26.52 -47.73 -25.16
C ARG A 128 -27.92 -47.48 -25.74
N PHE A 129 -28.24 -46.19 -25.96
CA PHE A 129 -29.53 -45.84 -26.58
C PHE A 129 -29.60 -46.34 -28.04
N GLU A 130 -28.50 -46.20 -28.80
CA GLU A 130 -28.42 -46.71 -30.15
C GLU A 130 -28.56 -48.26 -30.25
N LEU A 131 -28.11 -48.95 -29.19
CA LEU A 131 -28.28 -50.40 -29.05
C LEU A 131 -29.65 -50.81 -28.54
N GLY A 132 -30.54 -49.86 -28.23
CA GLY A 132 -31.85 -50.09 -27.68
C GLY A 132 -31.85 -50.43 -26.18
N GLU A 133 -30.74 -50.25 -25.46
CA GLU A 133 -30.56 -50.58 -24.06
C GLU A 133 -30.82 -49.39 -23.09
N SER A 134 -31.18 -48.23 -23.65
CA SER A 134 -31.45 -47.02 -22.88
C SER A 134 -32.63 -46.24 -23.46
N THR A 135 -33.02 -45.15 -22.81
CA THR A 135 -34.14 -44.30 -23.21
C THR A 135 -33.67 -42.86 -23.44
N VAL A 136 -34.43 -42.11 -24.26
CA VAL A 136 -34.19 -40.66 -24.49
C VAL A 136 -34.11 -39.87 -23.17
N LEU A 137 -34.88 -40.29 -22.14
CA LEU A 137 -34.83 -39.63 -20.85
C LEU A 137 -33.44 -39.70 -20.21
N PHE A 138 -32.79 -40.86 -20.23
CA PHE A 138 -31.46 -41.00 -19.66
C PHE A 138 -30.41 -40.27 -20.49
N VAL A 139 -30.51 -40.27 -21.82
CA VAL A 139 -29.63 -39.45 -22.68
C VAL A 139 -29.75 -37.96 -22.31
N ASN A 140 -30.97 -37.42 -22.22
CA ASN A 140 -31.21 -36.03 -21.86
C ASN A 140 -30.65 -35.69 -20.45
N LEU A 141 -30.80 -36.61 -19.49
CA LEU A 141 -30.22 -36.41 -18.15
C LEU A 141 -28.67 -36.31 -18.19
N ARG A 142 -28.03 -37.13 -19.03
CA ARG A 142 -26.57 -37.07 -19.21
C ARG A 142 -26.11 -35.81 -19.95
N GLU A 143 -26.86 -35.36 -20.95
CA GLU A 143 -26.62 -34.09 -21.65
C GLU A 143 -26.73 -32.90 -20.70
N LEU A 144 -27.74 -32.85 -19.86
CA LEU A 144 -27.87 -31.81 -18.82
C LEU A 144 -26.68 -31.85 -17.85
N ALA A 145 -26.31 -33.03 -17.35
CA ALA A 145 -25.17 -33.18 -16.43
C ALA A 145 -23.84 -32.73 -17.07
N HIS A 146 -23.63 -33.01 -18.38
CA HIS A 146 -22.45 -32.52 -19.12
C HIS A 146 -22.49 -31.00 -19.32
N GLY A 147 -23.67 -30.43 -19.63
CA GLY A 147 -23.86 -28.97 -19.73
C GLY A 147 -23.54 -28.26 -18.40
N ASP A 148 -24.02 -28.78 -17.29
CA ASP A 148 -23.76 -28.28 -15.93
C ASP A 148 -22.25 -28.35 -15.61
N ALA A 149 -21.62 -29.48 -15.92
CA ALA A 149 -20.16 -29.63 -15.73
C ALA A 149 -19.34 -28.68 -16.60
N ALA A 150 -19.78 -28.39 -17.82
CA ALA A 150 -19.14 -27.41 -18.70
C ALA A 150 -19.28 -25.98 -18.17
N LEU A 151 -20.44 -25.63 -17.62
CA LEU A 151 -20.68 -24.35 -16.98
C LEU A 151 -19.77 -24.17 -15.75
N MET A 152 -19.70 -25.18 -14.88
CA MET A 152 -18.82 -25.17 -13.70
C MET A 152 -17.33 -25.01 -14.08
N ALA A 153 -16.91 -25.63 -15.18
CA ALA A 153 -15.54 -25.47 -15.68
C ALA A 153 -15.26 -24.04 -16.17
N ALA A 154 -16.22 -23.41 -16.86
CA ALA A 154 -16.13 -22.02 -17.30
C ALA A 154 -16.08 -21.04 -16.12
N GLU A 155 -16.92 -21.25 -15.10
CA GLU A 155 -16.90 -20.46 -13.88
C GLU A 155 -15.59 -20.60 -13.11
N ALA A 156 -15.02 -21.80 -13.03
CA ALA A 156 -13.73 -22.05 -12.42
C ALA A 156 -12.59 -21.30 -13.16
N ALA A 157 -12.62 -21.34 -14.48
CA ALA A 157 -11.67 -20.58 -15.30
C ALA A 157 -11.77 -19.06 -15.06
N ASN A 158 -12.97 -18.51 -15.04
CA ASN A 158 -13.22 -17.11 -14.72
C ASN A 158 -12.70 -16.75 -13.31
N SER A 159 -12.95 -17.62 -12.33
CA SER A 159 -12.45 -17.44 -10.96
C SER A 159 -10.93 -17.45 -10.89
N LEU A 160 -10.26 -18.26 -11.69
CA LEU A 160 -8.81 -18.29 -11.80
C LEU A 160 -8.26 -16.97 -12.37
N PHE A 161 -8.88 -16.42 -13.42
CA PHE A 161 -8.47 -15.12 -13.97
C PHE A 161 -8.60 -13.99 -12.94
N LYS A 162 -9.71 -13.97 -12.18
CA LYS A 162 -9.91 -12.99 -11.11
C LYS A 162 -8.83 -13.14 -10.02
N ALA A 163 -8.62 -14.35 -9.51
CA ALA A 163 -7.60 -14.60 -8.49
C ALA A 163 -6.17 -14.24 -8.96
N HIS A 164 -5.90 -14.41 -10.25
CA HIS A 164 -4.61 -13.99 -10.83
C HIS A 164 -4.47 -12.48 -10.88
N ALA A 165 -5.52 -11.76 -11.26
CA ALA A 165 -5.54 -10.30 -11.26
C ALA A 165 -5.39 -9.73 -9.84
N ASP A 166 -6.10 -10.29 -8.86
CA ASP A 166 -5.98 -9.91 -7.46
C ASP A 166 -4.56 -10.12 -6.92
N TYR A 167 -3.94 -11.25 -7.28
CA TYR A 167 -2.56 -11.55 -6.90
C TYR A 167 -1.57 -10.52 -7.48
N GLN A 168 -1.73 -10.14 -8.75
CA GLN A 168 -0.90 -9.11 -9.38
C GLN A 168 -1.10 -7.74 -8.74
N ALA A 169 -2.34 -7.38 -8.43
CA ALA A 169 -2.69 -6.11 -7.80
C ALA A 169 -2.05 -5.97 -6.40
N VAL A 170 -2.11 -7.01 -5.58
CA VAL A 170 -1.50 -7.00 -4.23
C VAL A 170 0.02 -6.93 -4.29
N LEU A 171 0.65 -7.53 -5.31
CA LEU A 171 2.10 -7.41 -5.52
C LEU A 171 2.52 -6.05 -6.10
N GLY A 172 1.57 -5.19 -6.48
CA GLY A 172 1.85 -3.90 -7.11
C GLY A 172 2.44 -4.04 -8.52
N LEU A 173 2.20 -5.17 -9.18
CA LEU A 173 2.60 -5.37 -10.56
C LEU A 173 1.61 -4.63 -11.46
N ASP A 174 2.11 -3.69 -12.28
CA ASP A 174 1.27 -2.95 -13.21
C ASP A 174 0.58 -3.92 -14.19
N LEU A 175 -0.76 -3.87 -14.21
CA LEU A 175 -1.60 -4.65 -15.14
C LEU A 175 -1.42 -4.24 -16.61
N ILE A 176 -0.55 -3.26 -16.89
CA ILE A 176 -0.34 -2.68 -18.23
C ILE A 176 0.50 -3.59 -19.15
N ASN A 177 1.13 -4.63 -18.61
CA ASN A 177 1.89 -5.61 -19.40
C ASN A 177 1.12 -6.93 -19.58
N PHE A 178 -0.11 -6.87 -20.12
CA PHE A 178 -0.70 -8.04 -20.74
C PHE A 178 -0.17 -8.13 -22.20
N PRO A 179 0.41 -9.26 -22.56
CA PRO A 179 0.76 -9.52 -23.97
C PRO A 179 -0.49 -9.65 -24.84
#